data_f2c870610fb649aefa1c4da42785c48c
#
_entry.id   f2c870610fb649aefa1c4da42785c48c
#
_cell.length_a   1.000
_cell.length_b   1.000
_cell.length_c   1.000
_cell.angle_alpha   90.00
_cell.angle_beta   90.00
_cell.angle_gamma   90.00
#
_symmetry.space_group_name_H-M   'P 1'
#
loop_
_entity.id
_entity.type
_entity.pdbx_description
1 polymer ?
#
loop_
_entity_poly.entity_id
_entity_poly.type
_entity_poly.pdbx_seq_one_letter_code
_entity_poly.pdbx_strand_id
1 'polypeptide(L)'
;MKPLPDTTSAPVVRRALTAAFPDISLKAPKLLFAGDEYVTWTAGSHVAKFPRTPADAARLEREPVVHALVVGRLGPLVPAMTALGVPTDEFPLAIGLYERARGRQGQQSDGPMLSPKPWARVGLAKATAAALTSLHGTPATAARKAGVPKVELDLDPGFDVSEGALAWATRIAGDAVDAFLIDPLPQEARTKAAQVLCHGDLKGEHLFVSEDGTRLTAVIDWADARLSDPATDLAGLAIWLGPSFVREVLASYAGPADEGLYDRAVFRARAGLLSNLDAQLEGRSNASVPLLDAQLRAAFGD
;
A
#
# COMPACT_ATOMS: atom_id res chain seq x y z
N MET A 1 -25.11 -17.57 -9.95
CA MET A 1 -24.67 -16.22 -10.31
C MET A 1 -23.96 -16.32 -11.67
N LYS A 2 -24.23 -15.41 -12.60
CA LYS A 2 -23.54 -15.38 -13.91
C LYS A 2 -22.05 -15.10 -13.65
N PRO A 3 -21.10 -15.77 -14.34
CA PRO A 3 -19.68 -15.47 -14.17
C PRO A 3 -19.40 -14.03 -14.55
N LEU A 4 -18.44 -13.40 -13.85
CA LEU A 4 -18.01 -12.05 -14.16
C LEU A 4 -17.36 -12.03 -15.56
N PRO A 5 -17.53 -10.93 -16.33
CA PRO A 5 -16.83 -10.74 -17.58
C PRO A 5 -15.30 -10.73 -17.39
N ASP A 6 -14.59 -11.19 -18.41
CA ASP A 6 -13.13 -11.17 -18.40
C ASP A 6 -12.58 -9.71 -18.46
N THR A 7 -12.24 -9.19 -17.29
CA THR A 7 -11.70 -7.83 -17.14
C THR A 7 -10.24 -7.70 -17.56
N THR A 8 -9.59 -8.74 -18.06
CA THR A 8 -8.28 -8.66 -18.73
C THR A 8 -8.42 -8.36 -20.23
N SER A 9 -9.62 -8.43 -20.77
CA SER A 9 -9.94 -8.17 -22.17
C SER A 9 -10.26 -6.70 -22.44
N ALA A 10 -9.44 -6.00 -23.25
CA ALA A 10 -9.64 -4.60 -23.58
C ALA A 10 -11.00 -4.27 -24.24
N PRO A 11 -11.57 -5.11 -25.16
CA PRO A 11 -12.91 -4.89 -25.68
C PRO A 11 -14.01 -4.96 -24.60
N VAL A 12 -13.91 -5.90 -23.64
CA VAL A 12 -14.84 -6.03 -22.52
C VAL A 12 -14.76 -4.78 -21.62
N VAL A 13 -13.57 -4.41 -21.22
CA VAL A 13 -13.32 -3.24 -20.38
C VAL A 13 -13.79 -1.94 -21.03
N ARG A 14 -13.60 -1.79 -22.35
CA ARG A 14 -14.09 -0.61 -23.07
C ARG A 14 -15.61 -0.49 -22.98
N ARG A 15 -16.38 -1.57 -23.24
CA ARG A 15 -17.83 -1.56 -23.11
C ARG A 15 -18.29 -1.25 -21.70
N ALA A 16 -17.68 -1.91 -20.71
CA ALA A 16 -17.98 -1.68 -19.30
C ALA A 16 -17.73 -0.21 -18.88
N LEU A 17 -16.61 0.38 -19.29
CA LEU A 17 -16.31 1.79 -18.99
C LEU A 17 -17.30 2.74 -19.67
N THR A 18 -17.66 2.48 -20.94
CA THR A 18 -18.63 3.31 -21.67
C THR A 18 -20.01 3.23 -21.01
N ALA A 19 -20.42 2.06 -20.56
CA ALA A 19 -21.72 1.86 -19.88
C ALA A 19 -21.74 2.50 -18.48
N ALA A 20 -20.65 2.34 -17.70
CA ALA A 20 -20.58 2.86 -16.34
C ALA A 20 -20.37 4.37 -16.27
N PHE A 21 -19.74 4.98 -17.28
CA PHE A 21 -19.34 6.41 -17.30
C PHE A 21 -19.73 7.08 -18.62
N PRO A 22 -21.02 7.15 -18.97
CA PRO A 22 -21.46 7.64 -20.30
C PRO A 22 -21.09 9.11 -20.55
N ASP A 23 -21.01 9.91 -19.49
CA ASP A 23 -20.73 11.35 -19.57
C ASP A 23 -19.24 11.69 -19.48
N ILE A 24 -18.36 10.70 -19.32
CA ILE A 24 -16.92 10.90 -19.19
C ILE A 24 -16.20 10.44 -20.45
N SER A 25 -15.51 11.35 -21.13
CA SER A 25 -14.72 11.01 -22.31
C SER A 25 -13.43 10.28 -21.92
N LEU A 26 -13.46 8.95 -22.04
CA LEU A 26 -12.33 8.09 -21.72
C LEU A 26 -11.59 7.68 -23.01
N LYS A 27 -10.25 7.70 -22.97
CA LYS A 27 -9.42 7.14 -24.06
C LYS A 27 -9.46 5.61 -24.04
N ALA A 28 -8.99 5.00 -25.12
CA ALA A 28 -8.89 3.54 -25.22
C ALA A 28 -8.14 2.96 -24.00
N PRO A 29 -8.74 1.97 -23.32
CA PRO A 29 -8.14 1.40 -22.13
C PRO A 29 -6.89 0.59 -22.46
N LYS A 30 -5.88 0.67 -21.58
CA LYS A 30 -4.67 -0.15 -21.61
C LYS A 30 -4.52 -0.80 -20.25
N LEU A 31 -4.29 -2.13 -20.23
CA LEU A 31 -4.06 -2.86 -18.99
C LEU A 31 -2.83 -2.27 -18.28
N LEU A 32 -3.00 -1.94 -17.02
CA LEU A 32 -1.92 -1.45 -16.16
C LEU A 32 -1.41 -2.59 -15.27
N PHE A 33 -2.33 -3.27 -14.61
CA PHE A 33 -2.00 -4.34 -13.68
C PHE A 33 -3.19 -5.28 -13.47
N ALA A 34 -2.94 -6.58 -13.30
CA ALA A 34 -3.93 -7.58 -12.94
C ALA A 34 -3.59 -8.16 -11.56
N GLY A 35 -4.04 -7.47 -10.52
CA GLY A 35 -3.83 -7.87 -9.11
C GLY A 35 -4.81 -8.93 -8.63
N ASP A 36 -4.69 -9.32 -7.37
CA ASP A 36 -5.52 -10.33 -6.74
C ASP A 36 -6.96 -9.85 -6.50
N GLU A 37 -7.14 -8.59 -6.11
CA GLU A 37 -8.45 -7.99 -5.79
C GLU A 37 -9.02 -7.20 -6.98
N TYR A 38 -8.17 -6.54 -7.76
CA TYR A 38 -8.58 -5.64 -8.85
C TYR A 38 -7.78 -5.87 -10.13
N VAL A 39 -8.47 -5.71 -11.26
CA VAL A 39 -7.81 -5.48 -12.55
C VAL A 39 -7.84 -3.99 -12.84
N THR A 40 -6.67 -3.40 -13.00
CA THR A 40 -6.49 -1.96 -13.12
C THR A 40 -6.11 -1.57 -14.56
N TRP A 41 -6.81 -0.58 -15.10
CA TRP A 41 -6.63 -0.09 -16.45
C TRP A 41 -6.38 1.41 -16.48
N THR A 42 -5.52 1.87 -17.38
CA THR A 42 -5.44 3.29 -17.73
C THR A 42 -6.40 3.63 -18.86
N ALA A 43 -7.08 4.78 -18.78
CA ALA A 43 -7.96 5.31 -19.79
C ALA A 43 -7.68 6.81 -20.02
N GLY A 44 -6.51 7.11 -20.60
CA GLY A 44 -5.99 8.47 -20.77
C GLY A 44 -5.43 9.04 -19.47
N SER A 45 -6.05 10.12 -18.95
CA SER A 45 -5.72 10.74 -17.67
C SER A 45 -6.37 10.05 -16.47
N HIS A 46 -7.09 8.95 -16.71
CA HIS A 46 -7.79 8.20 -15.66
C HIS A 46 -7.21 6.80 -15.47
N VAL A 47 -7.48 6.27 -14.28
CA VAL A 47 -7.25 4.87 -13.90
C VAL A 47 -8.57 4.28 -13.45
N ALA A 48 -8.92 3.10 -13.98
CA ALA A 48 -10.12 2.38 -13.62
C ALA A 48 -9.77 1.08 -12.86
N LYS A 49 -10.40 0.86 -11.71
CA LYS A 49 -10.30 -0.36 -10.91
C LYS A 49 -11.54 -1.23 -11.10
N PHE A 50 -11.34 -2.45 -11.58
CA PHE A 50 -12.36 -3.47 -11.77
C PHE A 50 -12.23 -4.51 -10.66
N PRO A 51 -13.18 -4.64 -9.73
CA PRO A 51 -13.12 -5.67 -8.68
C PRO A 51 -13.27 -7.07 -9.26
N ARG A 52 -12.57 -8.04 -8.68
CA ARG A 52 -12.64 -9.44 -9.12
C ARG A 52 -13.75 -10.22 -8.45
N THR A 53 -14.22 -9.76 -7.29
CA THR A 53 -15.26 -10.42 -6.51
C THR A 53 -16.28 -9.40 -5.99
N PRO A 54 -17.50 -9.84 -5.59
CA PRO A 54 -18.43 -8.96 -4.88
C PRO A 54 -17.87 -8.39 -3.55
N ALA A 55 -16.96 -9.11 -2.89
CA ALA A 55 -16.31 -8.62 -1.68
C ALA A 55 -15.40 -7.44 -1.97
N ASP A 56 -14.63 -7.50 -3.08
CA ASP A 56 -13.76 -6.41 -3.52
C ASP A 56 -14.58 -5.20 -3.96
N ALA A 57 -15.74 -5.44 -4.64
CA ALA A 57 -16.67 -4.37 -4.99
C ALA A 57 -17.22 -3.66 -3.75
N ALA A 58 -17.59 -4.39 -2.70
CA ALA A 58 -18.06 -3.81 -1.45
C ALA A 58 -16.98 -2.98 -0.73
N ARG A 59 -15.70 -3.30 -0.89
CA ARG A 59 -14.58 -2.46 -0.42
C ARG A 59 -14.50 -1.17 -1.24
N LEU A 60 -14.56 -1.29 -2.56
CA LEU A 60 -14.51 -0.16 -3.49
C LEU A 60 -15.67 0.82 -3.26
N GLU A 61 -16.87 0.33 -2.97
CA GLU A 61 -18.06 1.16 -2.67
C GLU A 61 -17.93 1.98 -1.39
N ARG A 62 -17.08 1.58 -0.43
CA ARG A 62 -16.77 2.33 0.79
C ARG A 62 -15.66 3.37 0.57
N GLU A 63 -14.85 3.20 -0.45
CA GLU A 63 -13.67 4.04 -0.71
C GLU A 63 -14.01 5.54 -0.84
N PRO A 64 -15.14 6.01 -1.44
CA PRO A 64 -15.43 7.44 -1.55
C PRO A 64 -15.45 8.19 -0.21
N VAL A 65 -15.95 7.57 0.85
CA VAL A 65 -16.04 8.20 2.18
C VAL A 65 -14.66 8.30 2.82
N VAL A 66 -13.85 7.24 2.72
CA VAL A 66 -12.44 7.23 3.17
C VAL A 66 -11.63 8.22 2.34
N HIS A 67 -11.80 8.20 1.02
CA HIS A 67 -11.13 9.09 0.09
C HIS A 67 -11.39 10.58 0.42
N ALA A 68 -12.63 10.98 0.68
CA ALA A 68 -12.96 12.34 1.08
C ALA A 68 -12.24 12.74 2.40
N LEU A 69 -12.14 11.82 3.35
CA LEU A 69 -11.44 12.05 4.61
C LEU A 69 -9.94 12.28 4.39
N VAL A 70 -9.29 11.42 3.58
CA VAL A 70 -7.83 11.50 3.35
C VAL A 70 -7.47 12.68 2.43
N VAL A 71 -8.32 13.04 1.45
CA VAL A 71 -8.15 14.26 0.64
C VAL A 71 -8.16 15.49 1.54
N GLY A 72 -9.04 15.54 2.54
CA GLY A 72 -9.09 16.63 3.52
C GLY A 72 -7.80 16.79 4.34
N ARG A 73 -6.95 15.75 4.39
CA ARG A 73 -5.69 15.72 5.13
C ARG A 73 -4.46 15.88 4.26
N LEU A 74 -4.42 15.20 3.13
CA LEU A 74 -3.26 15.11 2.25
C LEU A 74 -3.39 15.98 0.99
N GLY A 75 -4.57 16.52 0.73
CA GLY A 75 -4.82 17.41 -0.40
C GLY A 75 -4.40 16.78 -1.74
N PRO A 76 -3.54 17.47 -2.51
CA PRO A 76 -3.16 17.05 -3.86
C PRO A 76 -2.32 15.77 -3.92
N LEU A 77 -1.88 15.24 -2.78
CA LEU A 77 -1.20 13.94 -2.71
C LEU A 77 -2.16 12.76 -2.93
N VAL A 78 -3.47 12.97 -2.86
CA VAL A 78 -4.45 11.92 -3.13
C VAL A 78 -5.10 12.21 -4.48
N PRO A 79 -4.83 11.39 -5.52
CA PRO A 79 -5.49 11.55 -6.81
C PRO A 79 -7.01 11.51 -6.64
N ALA A 80 -7.71 12.42 -7.29
CA ALA A 80 -9.15 12.53 -7.12
C ALA A 80 -9.85 11.24 -7.59
N MET A 81 -10.81 10.74 -6.81
CA MET A 81 -11.77 9.76 -7.27
C MET A 81 -12.81 10.50 -8.13
N THR A 82 -12.70 10.32 -9.45
CA THR A 82 -13.54 11.02 -10.43
C THR A 82 -14.99 10.56 -10.35
N ALA A 83 -15.20 9.24 -10.24
CA ALA A 83 -16.53 8.65 -10.12
C ALA A 83 -16.45 7.22 -9.57
N LEU A 84 -17.56 6.80 -8.98
CA LEU A 84 -17.86 5.38 -8.73
C LEU A 84 -19.00 4.99 -9.68
N GLY A 85 -18.70 4.13 -10.66
CA GLY A 85 -19.67 3.64 -11.61
C GLY A 85 -20.59 2.61 -10.96
N VAL A 86 -21.88 2.70 -11.28
CA VAL A 86 -22.87 1.72 -10.84
C VAL A 86 -22.75 0.43 -11.67
N PRO A 87 -23.22 -0.72 -11.12
CA PRO A 87 -23.33 -1.96 -11.88
C PRO A 87 -24.16 -1.79 -13.15
N THR A 88 -23.71 -2.43 -14.23
CA THR A 88 -24.36 -2.40 -15.55
C THR A 88 -24.49 -3.82 -16.13
N ASP A 89 -25.21 -3.97 -17.25
CA ASP A 89 -25.27 -5.27 -17.96
C ASP A 89 -23.90 -5.70 -18.51
N GLU A 90 -23.03 -4.74 -18.81
CA GLU A 90 -21.68 -5.01 -19.30
C GLU A 90 -20.72 -5.43 -18.18
N PHE A 91 -20.92 -4.92 -16.96
CA PHE A 91 -20.17 -5.32 -15.78
C PHE A 91 -21.03 -5.16 -14.51
N PRO A 92 -21.35 -6.28 -13.81
CA PRO A 92 -22.35 -6.29 -12.75
C PRO A 92 -21.85 -5.84 -11.36
N LEU A 93 -20.68 -5.21 -11.28
CA LEU A 93 -20.10 -4.67 -10.06
C LEU A 93 -19.74 -3.19 -10.26
N ALA A 94 -19.58 -2.45 -9.17
CA ALA A 94 -19.11 -1.07 -9.21
C ALA A 94 -17.68 -0.99 -9.79
N ILE A 95 -17.41 0.08 -10.53
CA ILE A 95 -16.08 0.36 -11.11
C ILE A 95 -15.58 1.69 -10.52
N GLY A 96 -14.41 1.70 -9.91
CA GLY A 96 -13.77 2.93 -9.44
C GLY A 96 -13.03 3.65 -10.57
N LEU A 97 -13.28 4.94 -10.73
CA LEU A 97 -12.56 5.79 -11.69
C LEU A 97 -11.81 6.90 -10.94
N TYR A 98 -10.51 7.00 -11.16
CA TYR A 98 -9.60 7.93 -10.49
C TYR A 98 -8.82 8.75 -11.49
N GLU A 99 -8.39 9.95 -11.10
CA GLU A 99 -7.32 10.63 -11.80
C GLU A 99 -6.02 9.81 -11.72
N ARG A 100 -5.27 9.84 -12.80
CA ARG A 100 -3.97 9.15 -12.82
C ARG A 100 -2.97 9.89 -11.93
N ALA A 101 -2.33 9.15 -11.02
CA ALA A 101 -1.24 9.66 -10.19
C ALA A 101 -0.10 10.23 -11.07
N ARG A 102 0.48 11.35 -10.62
CA ARG A 102 1.61 12.01 -11.27
C ARG A 102 2.92 11.58 -10.62
N GLY A 103 3.99 11.57 -11.42
CA GLY A 103 5.32 11.19 -10.95
C GLY A 103 5.64 9.74 -11.27
N ARG A 104 6.68 9.23 -10.62
CA ARG A 104 7.19 7.87 -10.77
C ARG A 104 6.76 7.04 -9.57
N GLN A 105 6.21 5.87 -9.81
CA GLN A 105 5.89 4.91 -8.75
C GLN A 105 7.18 4.48 -8.03
N GLY A 106 7.15 4.45 -6.71
CA GLY A 106 8.33 4.11 -5.90
C GLY A 106 8.79 2.67 -6.08
N GLN A 107 7.87 1.79 -6.41
CA GLN A 107 8.14 0.38 -6.69
C GLN A 107 7.13 -0.12 -7.73
N GLN A 108 7.60 -0.82 -8.75
CA GLN A 108 6.75 -1.45 -9.75
C GLN A 108 6.64 -2.95 -9.43
N SER A 109 5.46 -3.52 -9.68
CA SER A 109 5.18 -4.94 -9.40
C SER A 109 6.14 -5.91 -10.10
N ASP A 110 6.63 -5.54 -11.29
CA ASP A 110 7.54 -6.34 -12.11
C ASP A 110 8.88 -5.64 -12.42
N GLY A 111 9.17 -4.54 -11.72
CA GLY A 111 10.29 -3.67 -12.03
C GLY A 111 11.19 -3.35 -10.83
N PRO A 112 12.26 -2.62 -11.09
CA PRO A 112 13.18 -2.23 -10.04
C PRO A 112 12.52 -1.28 -9.04
N MET A 113 12.89 -1.41 -7.77
CA MET A 113 12.58 -0.41 -6.76
C MET A 113 13.26 0.91 -7.12
N LEU A 114 12.53 2.01 -6.98
CA LEU A 114 13.14 3.33 -7.05
C LEU A 114 14.06 3.48 -5.82
N SER A 115 15.36 3.60 -6.08
CA SER A 115 16.34 3.95 -5.06
C SER A 115 16.67 5.44 -5.20
N PRO A 116 16.14 6.32 -4.33
CA PRO A 116 16.48 7.73 -4.38
C PRO A 116 17.98 7.94 -4.15
N LYS A 117 18.57 8.86 -4.89
CA LYS A 117 19.95 9.27 -4.60
C LYS A 117 20.05 9.83 -3.17
N PRO A 118 21.20 9.73 -2.49
CA PRO A 118 21.32 10.15 -1.08
C PRO A 118 20.83 11.58 -0.82
N TRP A 119 21.08 12.52 -1.72
CA TRP A 119 20.63 13.90 -1.60
C TRP A 119 19.10 14.05 -1.75
N ALA A 120 18.46 13.22 -2.58
CA ALA A 120 17.01 13.23 -2.78
C ALA A 120 16.29 12.56 -1.61
N ARG A 121 16.91 11.56 -0.99
CA ARG A 121 16.36 10.74 0.09
C ARG A 121 15.95 11.59 1.31
N VAL A 122 16.76 12.56 1.68
CA VAL A 122 16.43 13.48 2.79
C VAL A 122 15.16 14.30 2.51
N GLY A 123 15.02 14.81 1.28
CA GLY A 123 13.81 15.53 0.86
C GLY A 123 12.58 14.64 0.89
N LEU A 124 12.71 13.42 0.35
CA LEU A 124 11.63 12.43 0.34
C LEU A 124 11.22 12.01 1.76
N ALA A 125 12.18 11.79 2.67
CA ALA A 125 11.91 11.45 4.07
C ALA A 125 11.11 12.55 4.77
N LYS A 126 11.49 13.81 4.58
CA LYS A 126 10.74 14.96 5.14
C LYS A 126 9.33 15.06 4.55
N ALA A 127 9.17 14.89 3.24
CA ALA A 127 7.85 14.92 2.59
C ALA A 127 6.95 13.78 3.09
N THR A 128 7.51 12.57 3.24
CA THR A 128 6.81 11.41 3.79
C THR A 128 6.41 11.63 5.26
N ALA A 129 7.32 12.16 6.08
CA ALA A 129 7.04 12.51 7.48
C ALA A 129 5.89 13.52 7.60
N ALA A 130 5.88 14.56 6.76
CA ALA A 130 4.81 15.56 6.75
C ALA A 130 3.46 14.95 6.35
N ALA A 131 3.43 14.09 5.33
CA ALA A 131 2.23 13.38 4.91
C ALA A 131 1.70 12.46 6.02
N LEU A 132 2.56 11.64 6.63
CA LEU A 132 2.18 10.77 7.74
C LEU A 132 1.74 11.56 8.98
N THR A 133 2.41 12.66 9.32
CA THR A 133 2.00 13.54 10.43
C THR A 133 0.57 14.05 10.21
N SER A 134 0.26 14.50 8.98
CA SER A 134 -1.07 14.98 8.63
C SER A 134 -2.12 13.87 8.67
N LEU A 135 -1.82 12.70 8.10
CA LEU A 135 -2.71 11.53 8.08
C LEU A 135 -3.01 11.03 9.50
N HIS A 136 -1.97 10.75 10.26
CA HIS A 136 -2.06 10.22 11.63
C HIS A 136 -2.65 11.24 12.62
N GLY A 137 -2.61 12.54 12.29
CA GLY A 137 -3.32 13.60 13.00
C GLY A 137 -4.83 13.64 12.76
N THR A 138 -5.38 12.72 11.95
CA THR A 138 -6.82 12.63 11.74
C THR A 138 -7.53 12.16 13.02
N PRO A 139 -8.57 12.89 13.51
CA PRO A 139 -9.30 12.44 14.69
C PRO A 139 -9.88 11.04 14.49
N ALA A 140 -9.62 10.12 15.42
CA ALA A 140 -10.13 8.75 15.35
C ALA A 140 -11.67 8.68 15.28
N THR A 141 -12.35 9.68 15.83
CA THR A 141 -13.82 9.82 15.72
C THR A 141 -14.27 10.10 14.29
N ALA A 142 -13.53 10.91 13.53
CA ALA A 142 -13.82 11.16 12.12
C ALA A 142 -13.58 9.91 11.27
N ALA A 143 -12.50 9.19 11.50
CA ALA A 143 -12.21 7.95 10.83
C ALA A 143 -13.29 6.87 11.10
N ARG A 144 -13.70 6.70 12.36
CA ARG A 144 -14.82 5.79 12.71
C ARG A 144 -16.14 6.18 12.03
N LYS A 145 -16.45 7.47 11.98
CA LYS A 145 -17.64 7.96 11.27
C LYS A 145 -17.59 7.66 9.77
N ALA A 146 -16.41 7.65 9.18
CA ALA A 146 -16.17 7.25 7.79
C ALA A 146 -16.20 5.72 7.59
N GLY A 147 -16.48 4.92 8.61
CA GLY A 147 -16.52 3.47 8.52
C GLY A 147 -15.15 2.79 8.48
N VAL A 148 -14.07 3.53 8.82
CA VAL A 148 -12.72 2.97 8.89
C VAL A 148 -12.64 1.93 10.00
N PRO A 149 -12.24 0.68 9.72
CA PRO A 149 -12.15 -0.37 10.71
C PRO A 149 -11.01 -0.10 11.70
N LYS A 150 -11.16 -0.61 12.93
CA LYS A 150 -10.08 -0.69 13.90
C LYS A 150 -9.39 -2.04 13.75
N VAL A 151 -8.08 -2.02 13.57
CA VAL A 151 -7.23 -3.22 13.52
C VAL A 151 -6.07 -3.01 14.48
N GLU A 152 -5.90 -3.92 15.42
CA GLU A 152 -4.74 -3.88 16.30
C GLU A 152 -3.54 -4.48 15.57
N LEU A 153 -2.37 -3.88 15.78
CA LEU A 153 -1.13 -4.43 15.26
C LEU A 153 -0.82 -5.71 16.03
N ASP A 154 -0.65 -6.79 15.30
CA ASP A 154 -0.18 -8.05 15.88
C ASP A 154 1.33 -7.93 16.13
N LEU A 155 1.70 -8.07 17.39
CA LEU A 155 3.07 -8.04 17.89
C LEU A 155 3.52 -9.40 18.43
N ASP A 156 2.75 -10.46 18.15
CA ASP A 156 3.17 -11.81 18.51
C ASP A 156 4.36 -12.22 17.64
N PRO A 157 5.52 -12.53 18.23
CA PRO A 157 6.68 -13.03 17.50
C PRO A 157 6.53 -14.50 17.07
N GLY A 158 5.48 -15.17 17.49
CA GLY A 158 5.16 -16.56 17.13
C GLY A 158 4.60 -16.69 15.72
N PHE A 159 5.32 -16.19 14.70
CA PHE A 159 4.92 -16.38 13.32
C PHE A 159 5.23 -17.81 12.86
N ASP A 160 4.20 -18.46 12.32
CA ASP A 160 4.34 -19.75 11.64
C ASP A 160 4.83 -19.46 10.21
N VAL A 161 6.13 -19.71 9.98
CA VAL A 161 6.79 -19.48 8.70
C VAL A 161 7.41 -20.79 8.24
N SER A 162 7.10 -21.21 7.02
CA SER A 162 7.62 -22.47 6.47
C SER A 162 9.15 -22.47 6.33
N GLU A 163 9.74 -23.68 6.40
CA GLU A 163 11.18 -23.87 6.14
C GLU A 163 11.58 -23.32 4.76
N GLY A 164 10.69 -23.42 3.76
CA GLY A 164 10.93 -22.90 2.42
C GLY A 164 11.05 -21.39 2.38
N ALA A 165 10.19 -20.67 3.09
CA ALA A 165 10.24 -19.21 3.18
C ALA A 165 11.46 -18.74 3.98
N LEU A 166 11.81 -19.42 5.06
CA LEU A 166 13.02 -19.14 5.84
C LEU A 166 14.27 -19.36 4.99
N ALA A 167 14.37 -20.49 4.29
CA ALA A 167 15.51 -20.78 3.39
C ALA A 167 15.63 -19.72 2.28
N TRP A 168 14.50 -19.25 1.74
CA TRP A 168 14.51 -18.16 0.76
C TRP A 168 15.02 -16.86 1.40
N ALA A 169 14.48 -16.45 2.55
CA ALA A 169 14.86 -15.22 3.24
C ALA A 169 16.36 -15.23 3.61
N THR A 170 16.84 -16.34 4.20
CA THR A 170 18.26 -16.51 4.57
C THR A 170 19.17 -16.46 3.36
N ARG A 171 18.79 -17.06 2.23
CA ARG A 171 19.55 -16.94 0.97
C ARG A 171 19.72 -15.50 0.49
N ILE A 172 18.75 -14.63 0.77
CA ILE A 172 18.75 -13.23 0.30
C ILE A 172 19.38 -12.28 1.32
N ALA A 173 19.11 -12.45 2.61
CA ALA A 173 19.46 -11.53 3.68
C ALA A 173 20.40 -12.11 4.75
N GLY A 174 20.80 -13.38 4.62
CA GLY A 174 21.83 -14.01 5.45
C GLY A 174 21.53 -13.96 6.95
N ASP A 175 22.58 -13.69 7.74
CA ASP A 175 22.54 -13.67 9.21
C ASP A 175 21.53 -12.69 9.82
N ALA A 176 21.09 -11.68 9.05
CA ALA A 176 20.08 -10.73 9.52
C ALA A 176 18.71 -11.39 9.75
N VAL A 177 18.41 -12.48 9.02
CA VAL A 177 17.19 -13.27 9.24
C VAL A 177 17.31 -14.05 10.54
N ASP A 178 18.45 -14.69 10.78
CA ASP A 178 18.69 -15.48 12.00
C ASP A 178 18.67 -14.58 13.24
N ALA A 179 19.29 -13.40 13.16
CA ALA A 179 19.24 -12.40 14.23
C ALA A 179 17.79 -11.95 14.55
N PHE A 180 17.00 -11.73 13.51
CA PHE A 180 15.57 -11.37 13.66
C PHE A 180 14.75 -12.50 14.32
N LEU A 181 15.01 -13.76 13.97
CA LEU A 181 14.30 -14.90 14.54
C LEU A 181 14.64 -15.13 16.04
N ILE A 182 15.85 -14.77 16.46
CA ILE A 182 16.30 -14.87 17.86
C ILE A 182 15.65 -13.78 18.73
N ASP A 183 15.62 -12.53 18.27
CA ASP A 183 15.03 -11.38 18.97
C ASP A 183 14.22 -10.51 18.00
N PRO A 184 13.01 -10.94 17.66
CA PRO A 184 12.21 -10.28 16.62
C PRO A 184 11.69 -8.91 17.04
N LEU A 185 11.37 -8.73 18.32
CA LEU A 185 10.85 -7.47 18.87
C LEU A 185 11.23 -7.34 20.36
N PRO A 186 12.02 -6.30 20.72
CA PRO A 186 12.36 -6.02 22.11
C PRO A 186 11.13 -5.89 23.01
N GLN A 187 11.22 -6.36 24.24
CA GLN A 187 10.09 -6.38 25.19
C GLN A 187 9.53 -4.97 25.46
N GLU A 188 10.39 -3.98 25.54
CA GLU A 188 10.03 -2.56 25.75
C GLU A 188 9.24 -1.97 24.58
N ALA A 189 9.39 -2.50 23.38
CA ALA A 189 8.66 -2.07 22.19
C ALA A 189 7.25 -2.65 22.10
N ARG A 190 6.91 -3.65 22.92
CA ARG A 190 5.58 -4.31 22.96
C ARG A 190 4.53 -3.51 23.72
N THR A 191 4.59 -2.19 23.62
CA THR A 191 3.65 -1.28 24.29
C THR A 191 2.42 -1.04 23.44
N LYS A 192 1.30 -0.69 24.10
CA LYS A 192 0.08 -0.29 23.39
C LYS A 192 0.24 1.11 22.81
N ALA A 193 0.36 1.18 21.52
CA ALA A 193 0.47 2.44 20.80
C ALA A 193 -0.85 3.19 20.64
N ALA A 194 -0.74 4.47 20.28
CA ALA A 194 -1.88 5.28 19.84
C ALA A 194 -2.52 4.70 18.59
N GLN A 195 -3.85 4.74 18.53
CA GLN A 195 -4.61 4.35 17.34
C GLN A 195 -4.81 5.55 16.44
N VAL A 196 -4.19 5.55 15.28
CA VAL A 196 -4.27 6.61 14.28
C VAL A 196 -4.90 6.13 12.98
N LEU A 197 -5.34 7.04 12.11
CA LEU A 197 -5.72 6.67 10.75
C LEU A 197 -4.47 6.32 9.96
N CYS A 198 -4.29 5.06 9.66
CA CYS A 198 -3.24 4.54 8.78
C CYS A 198 -3.77 4.33 7.37
N HIS A 199 -2.88 4.41 6.39
CA HIS A 199 -3.10 3.90 5.04
C HIS A 199 -3.34 2.39 5.06
N GLY A 200 -2.55 1.68 5.86
CA GLY A 200 -2.67 0.24 6.08
C GLY A 200 -1.86 -0.64 5.13
N ASP A 201 -1.48 -0.12 3.96
CA ASP A 201 -0.59 -0.79 3.00
C ASP A 201 0.35 0.23 2.31
N LEU A 202 1.05 1.06 3.11
CA LEU A 202 1.88 2.16 2.63
C LEU A 202 3.28 1.69 2.21
N LYS A 203 3.39 1.07 1.06
CA LYS A 203 4.65 0.61 0.47
C LYS A 203 4.96 1.34 -0.85
N GLY A 204 6.12 1.11 -1.42
CA GLY A 204 6.59 1.80 -2.63
C GLY A 204 5.65 1.71 -3.83
N GLU A 205 4.84 0.67 -3.91
CA GLU A 205 3.83 0.48 -4.97
C GLU A 205 2.69 1.51 -4.89
N HIS A 206 2.40 2.03 -3.70
CA HIS A 206 1.32 2.99 -3.47
C HIS A 206 1.81 4.44 -3.33
N LEU A 207 3.13 4.64 -3.41
CA LEU A 207 3.78 5.94 -3.31
C LEU A 207 4.33 6.39 -4.66
N PHE A 208 4.02 7.62 -5.05
CA PHE A 208 4.60 8.25 -6.24
C PHE A 208 5.52 9.39 -5.81
N VAL A 209 6.61 9.53 -6.52
CA VAL A 209 7.64 10.54 -6.27
C VAL A 209 7.89 11.39 -7.51
N SER A 210 8.39 12.61 -7.29
CA SER A 210 8.84 13.49 -8.37
C SER A 210 9.98 12.86 -9.18
N GLU A 211 10.20 13.34 -10.40
CA GLU A 211 11.24 12.82 -11.29
C GLU A 211 12.64 12.87 -10.66
N ASP A 212 12.90 13.89 -9.83
CA ASP A 212 14.15 14.05 -9.08
C ASP A 212 14.20 13.20 -7.79
N GLY A 213 13.10 12.53 -7.42
CA GLY A 213 13.00 11.67 -6.23
C GLY A 213 12.96 12.40 -4.89
N THR A 214 12.78 13.74 -4.88
CA THR A 214 12.87 14.54 -3.65
C THR A 214 11.54 14.71 -2.92
N ARG A 215 10.40 14.46 -3.57
CA ARG A 215 9.07 14.75 -3.03
C ARG A 215 8.09 13.63 -3.33
N LEU A 216 7.13 13.43 -2.44
CA LEU A 216 5.90 12.69 -2.76
C LEU A 216 5.05 13.53 -3.73
N THR A 217 4.46 12.85 -4.70
CA THR A 217 3.52 13.43 -5.67
C THR A 217 2.16 12.79 -5.62
N ALA A 218 2.07 11.52 -5.17
CA ALA A 218 0.79 10.89 -4.87
C ALA A 218 0.93 9.74 -3.88
N VAL A 219 -0.18 9.48 -3.17
CA VAL A 219 -0.45 8.29 -2.36
C VAL A 219 -1.77 7.70 -2.85
N ILE A 220 -1.75 6.44 -3.25
CA ILE A 220 -2.89 5.76 -3.87
C ILE A 220 -3.28 4.50 -3.09
N ASP A 221 -4.43 3.94 -3.41
CA ASP A 221 -4.93 2.67 -2.87
C ASP A 221 -5.27 2.70 -1.37
N TRP A 222 -6.38 3.37 -1.05
CA TRP A 222 -6.88 3.58 0.30
C TRP A 222 -7.84 2.50 0.80
N ALA A 223 -7.97 1.38 0.05
CA ALA A 223 -8.90 0.30 0.37
C ALA A 223 -8.61 -0.36 1.74
N ASP A 224 -7.35 -0.36 2.16
CA ASP A 224 -6.86 -0.93 3.42
C ASP A 224 -6.78 0.07 4.58
N ALA A 225 -7.29 1.30 4.40
CA ALA A 225 -7.25 2.31 5.43
C ALA A 225 -7.90 1.82 6.72
N ARG A 226 -7.20 2.00 7.85
CA ARG A 226 -7.60 1.48 9.16
C ARG A 226 -7.14 2.37 10.31
N LEU A 227 -7.83 2.25 11.45
CA LEU A 227 -7.33 2.77 12.71
C LEU A 227 -6.38 1.73 13.31
N SER A 228 -5.10 2.04 13.39
CA SER A 228 -4.06 1.13 13.86
C SER A 228 -2.88 1.90 14.47
N ASP A 229 -1.86 1.16 14.92
CA ASP A 229 -0.57 1.69 15.32
C ASP A 229 0.12 2.39 14.13
N PRO A 230 0.72 3.59 14.29
CA PRO A 230 1.51 4.25 13.26
C PRO A 230 2.61 3.36 12.64
N ALA A 231 3.11 2.38 13.38
CA ALA A 231 4.06 1.38 12.90
C ALA A 231 3.56 0.63 11.67
N THR A 232 2.25 0.53 11.47
CA THR A 232 1.63 -0.11 10.29
C THR A 232 2.08 0.57 8.98
N ASP A 233 2.06 1.89 8.93
CA ASP A 233 2.47 2.63 7.72
C ASP A 233 3.99 2.71 7.59
N LEU A 234 4.69 2.87 8.72
CA LEU A 234 6.16 2.88 8.73
C LEU A 234 6.77 1.54 8.29
N ALA A 235 6.08 0.43 8.55
CA ALA A 235 6.50 -0.89 8.09
C ALA A 235 6.57 -0.98 6.55
N GLY A 236 5.62 -0.41 5.84
CA GLY A 236 5.65 -0.35 4.38
C GLY A 236 6.85 0.44 3.84
N LEU A 237 7.28 1.49 4.56
CA LEU A 237 8.49 2.24 4.23
C LEU A 237 9.77 1.41 4.46
N ALA A 238 9.80 0.60 5.52
CA ALA A 238 10.91 -0.33 5.77
C ALA A 238 11.01 -1.41 4.67
N ILE A 239 9.86 -1.90 4.18
CA ILE A 239 9.81 -2.83 3.04
C ILE A 239 10.34 -2.16 1.77
N TRP A 240 10.07 -0.88 1.56
CA TRP A 240 10.46 -0.16 0.34
C TRP A 240 11.93 0.30 0.37
N LEU A 241 12.33 1.06 1.39
CA LEU A 241 13.63 1.76 1.43
C LEU A 241 14.49 1.40 2.66
N GLY A 242 14.07 0.39 3.41
CA GLY A 242 14.80 -0.14 4.55
C GLY A 242 14.57 0.57 5.87
N PRO A 243 15.03 -0.03 6.98
CA PRO A 243 14.90 0.52 8.33
C PRO A 243 15.56 1.91 8.51
N SER A 244 16.67 2.15 7.82
CA SER A 244 17.34 3.46 7.83
C SER A 244 16.46 4.59 7.31
N PHE A 245 15.62 4.32 6.29
CA PHE A 245 14.66 5.32 5.78
C PHE A 245 13.55 5.62 6.80
N VAL A 246 13.11 4.62 7.56
CA VAL A 246 12.16 4.84 8.67
C VAL A 246 12.75 5.79 9.70
N ARG A 247 14.03 5.63 10.09
CA ARG A 247 14.72 6.57 11.00
C ARG A 247 14.76 7.99 10.44
N GLU A 248 15.06 8.13 9.13
CA GLU A 248 15.07 9.44 8.46
C GLU A 248 13.68 10.10 8.47
N VAL A 249 12.62 9.33 8.26
CA VAL A 249 11.23 9.81 8.33
C VAL A 249 10.89 10.21 9.77
N LEU A 250 11.20 9.36 10.76
CA LEU A 250 10.94 9.62 12.17
C LEU A 250 11.64 10.87 12.69
N ALA A 251 12.81 11.24 12.16
CA ALA A 251 13.52 12.47 12.51
C ALA A 251 12.72 13.76 12.21
N SER A 252 11.69 13.68 11.36
CA SER A 252 10.82 14.82 11.00
C SER A 252 9.34 14.54 11.27
N TYR A 253 9.00 13.35 11.74
CA TYR A 253 7.63 12.96 12.03
C TYR A 253 7.16 13.60 13.35
N ALA A 254 6.03 14.32 13.32
CA ALA A 254 5.44 14.99 14.48
C ALA A 254 4.07 14.39 14.88
N GLY A 255 3.76 13.19 14.40
CA GLY A 255 2.57 12.45 14.81
C GLY A 255 2.78 11.71 16.13
N PRO A 256 1.79 10.93 16.58
CA PRO A 256 1.92 10.11 17.78
C PRO A 256 3.08 9.12 17.66
N ALA A 257 4.04 9.21 18.58
CA ALA A 257 5.21 8.35 18.65
C ALA A 257 5.49 7.97 20.11
N ASP A 258 6.04 6.78 20.29
CA ASP A 258 6.64 6.29 21.55
C ASP A 258 8.01 5.67 21.23
N GLU A 259 8.74 5.29 22.26
CA GLU A 259 10.10 4.73 22.14
C GLU A 259 10.15 3.44 21.31
N GLY A 260 9.09 2.63 21.29
CA GLY A 260 9.02 1.36 20.56
C GLY A 260 8.52 1.48 19.11
N LEU A 261 8.13 2.68 18.64
CA LEU A 261 7.51 2.85 17.32
C LEU A 261 8.38 2.34 16.16
N TYR A 262 9.68 2.65 16.21
CA TYR A 262 10.62 2.19 15.19
C TYR A 262 10.75 0.66 15.16
N ASP A 263 10.92 0.05 16.33
CA ASP A 263 11.13 -1.40 16.43
C ASP A 263 9.88 -2.18 16.00
N ARG A 264 8.69 -1.69 16.36
CA ARG A 264 7.42 -2.27 15.87
C ARG A 264 7.27 -2.16 14.36
N ALA A 265 7.70 -1.04 13.76
CA ALA A 265 7.66 -0.88 12.30
C ALA A 265 8.59 -1.86 11.59
N VAL A 266 9.82 -2.02 12.06
CA VAL A 266 10.80 -2.95 11.50
C VAL A 266 10.36 -4.40 11.71
N PHE A 267 9.89 -4.74 12.92
CA PHE A 267 9.31 -6.05 13.21
C PHE A 267 8.20 -6.39 12.23
N ARG A 268 7.22 -5.48 12.08
CA ARG A 268 6.06 -5.69 11.19
C ARG A 268 6.48 -5.85 9.74
N ALA A 269 7.46 -5.09 9.28
CA ALA A 269 7.99 -5.20 7.92
C ALA A 269 8.60 -6.58 7.66
N ARG A 270 9.46 -7.04 8.56
CA ARG A 270 10.17 -8.31 8.43
C ARG A 270 9.23 -9.50 8.56
N ALA A 271 8.39 -9.53 9.59
CA ALA A 271 7.39 -10.58 9.80
C ALA A 271 6.41 -10.67 8.62
N GLY A 272 5.90 -9.53 8.15
CA GLY A 272 5.01 -9.47 6.99
C GLY A 272 5.64 -9.99 5.70
N LEU A 273 6.93 -9.69 5.48
CA LEU A 273 7.65 -10.23 4.32
C LEU A 273 7.81 -11.76 4.39
N LEU A 274 8.16 -12.31 5.55
CA LEU A 274 8.25 -13.77 5.71
C LEU A 274 6.90 -14.43 5.39
N SER A 275 5.79 -13.87 5.88
CA SER A 275 4.45 -14.36 5.53
C SER A 275 4.12 -14.23 4.03
N ASN A 276 4.61 -13.18 3.37
CA ASN A 276 4.43 -13.00 1.93
C ASN A 276 5.22 -14.04 1.12
N LEU A 277 6.38 -14.50 1.61
CA LEU A 277 7.12 -15.59 0.97
C LEU A 277 6.33 -16.90 1.04
N ASP A 278 5.71 -17.21 2.17
CA ASP A 278 4.83 -18.37 2.29
C ASP A 278 3.66 -18.29 1.31
N ALA A 279 3.00 -17.15 1.24
CA ALA A 279 1.92 -16.92 0.31
C ALA A 279 2.36 -17.11 -1.15
N GLN A 280 3.58 -16.69 -1.49
CA GLN A 280 4.16 -16.90 -2.83
C GLN A 280 4.47 -18.37 -3.10
N LEU A 281 5.08 -19.08 -2.15
CA LEU A 281 5.40 -20.50 -2.29
C LEU A 281 4.14 -21.38 -2.42
N GLU A 282 3.07 -20.98 -1.79
CA GLU A 282 1.76 -21.65 -1.85
C GLU A 282 0.91 -21.23 -3.07
N GLY A 283 1.40 -20.32 -3.90
CA GLY A 283 0.65 -19.80 -5.07
C GLY A 283 -0.54 -18.92 -4.70
N ARG A 284 -0.55 -18.36 -3.49
CA ARG A 284 -1.59 -17.43 -2.99
C ARG A 284 -1.24 -15.95 -3.23
N SER A 285 -0.05 -15.67 -3.79
CA SER A 285 0.40 -14.31 -4.11
C SER A 285 0.88 -14.23 -5.54
N ASN A 286 0.61 -13.09 -6.20
CA ASN A 286 1.10 -12.75 -7.53
C ASN A 286 2.35 -11.84 -7.50
N ALA A 287 2.94 -11.60 -6.32
CA ALA A 287 4.15 -10.81 -6.20
C ALA A 287 5.31 -11.49 -6.94
N SER A 288 6.05 -10.75 -7.76
CA SER A 288 7.15 -11.33 -8.50
C SER A 288 8.33 -11.69 -7.57
N VAL A 289 9.05 -12.78 -7.88
CA VAL A 289 10.26 -13.17 -7.11
C VAL A 289 11.29 -12.03 -7.04
N PRO A 290 11.62 -11.31 -8.14
CA PRO A 290 12.55 -10.18 -8.06
C PRO A 290 12.08 -9.07 -7.12
N LEU A 291 10.77 -8.83 -7.03
CA LEU A 291 10.18 -7.86 -6.12
C LEU A 291 10.40 -8.27 -4.66
N LEU A 292 10.04 -9.51 -4.30
CA LEU A 292 10.21 -10.04 -2.95
C LEU A 292 11.68 -10.06 -2.53
N ASP A 293 12.58 -10.46 -3.43
CA ASP A 293 14.03 -10.43 -3.20
C ASP A 293 14.52 -8.99 -2.90
N ALA A 294 14.03 -8.00 -3.63
CA ALA A 294 14.40 -6.60 -3.41
C ALA A 294 13.87 -6.07 -2.08
N GLN A 295 12.63 -6.41 -1.73
CA GLN A 295 12.00 -6.05 -0.45
C GLN A 295 12.72 -6.70 0.74
N LEU A 296 13.14 -7.97 0.62
CA LEU A 296 13.94 -8.64 1.64
C LEU A 296 15.28 -7.92 1.86
N ARG A 297 16.02 -7.61 0.78
CA ARG A 297 17.27 -6.85 0.89
C ARG A 297 17.08 -5.50 1.55
N ALA A 298 15.98 -4.81 1.27
CA ALA A 298 15.68 -3.52 1.88
C ALA A 298 15.34 -3.66 3.37
N ALA A 299 14.41 -4.54 3.74
CA ALA A 299 13.88 -4.64 5.10
C ALA A 299 14.86 -5.30 6.09
N PHE A 300 15.75 -6.16 5.62
CA PHE A 300 16.80 -6.80 6.41
C PHE A 300 18.18 -6.16 6.24
N GLY A 301 18.32 -5.23 5.28
CA GLY A 301 19.51 -4.38 5.17
C GLY A 301 19.50 -3.25 6.20
N ASP A 302 20.67 -2.66 6.43
CA ASP A 302 20.87 -1.49 7.32
C ASP A 302 20.55 -0.16 6.62
#